data_fd06cbe54e92ae2a3192b894ef45ee60
#
_entry.id   fd06cbe54e92ae2a3192b894ef45ee60
#
_cell.length_a   1.000
_cell.length_b   1.000
_cell.length_c   1.000
_cell.angle_alpha   90.00
_cell.angle_beta   90.00
_cell.angle_gamma   90.00
#
_symmetry.space_group_name_H-M   'P 1'
#
loop_
_entity.id
_entity.type
_entity.pdbx_description
1 polymer ?
#
loop_
_entity_poly.entity_id
_entity_poly.type
_entity_poly.pdbx_seq_one_letter_code
_entity_poly.pdbx_strand_id
1 'polypeptide(L)'
;DGVKLPDEIKRREDRLAAKAKIEARAQERFEREQGEYEAKLAQRATKEEATGKKPGGKPPKPPESGPRADDQINLTDEASRIMKVAGGGFEQCYAPKEVPLGDNAQAVVDAESMLILAPHVTQATNDKEQVAPMVAKVQANPEGLNKPKTWLADTGYYSEKNVAVCVAADIEPLIAVKRDEHHPGWRERFTEPAPLADDASPVETMKHKLKTRAGRAAYALRKQTVEPVFGIIKSVMGFRQFLLRGLENVQNESTLVCLAWNLKRMAVLRPQ
;
A
#
# COMPACT_ATOMS: atom_id res chain seq x y z
N ASP A 1 -21.53 40.19 -21.16
CA ASP A 1 -20.64 39.02 -20.96
C ASP A 1 -21.41 37.77 -21.35
N GLY A 2 -21.45 37.46 -22.67
CA GLY A 2 -22.28 36.40 -23.19
C GLY A 2 -21.56 35.05 -23.07
N VAL A 3 -21.87 34.24 -22.06
CA VAL A 3 -21.58 32.82 -22.09
C VAL A 3 -22.37 32.21 -23.25
N LYS A 4 -21.68 31.63 -24.23
CA LYS A 4 -22.33 31.00 -25.36
C LYS A 4 -23.23 29.85 -24.85
N LEU A 5 -24.49 29.86 -25.22
CA LEU A 5 -25.49 28.88 -24.82
C LEU A 5 -25.03 27.41 -24.96
N PRO A 6 -24.28 27.00 -26.01
CA PRO A 6 -23.75 25.66 -26.13
C PRO A 6 -22.75 25.27 -25.00
N ASP A 7 -21.93 26.24 -24.57
CA ASP A 7 -20.94 26.00 -23.51
C ASP A 7 -21.62 25.81 -22.13
N GLU A 8 -22.71 26.55 -21.89
CA GLU A 8 -23.49 26.39 -20.66
C GLU A 8 -24.24 25.04 -20.62
N ILE A 9 -24.82 24.63 -21.74
CA ILE A 9 -25.48 23.30 -21.85
C ILE A 9 -24.46 22.20 -21.58
N LYS A 10 -23.29 22.22 -22.22
CA LYS A 10 -22.22 21.27 -22.02
C LYS A 10 -21.77 21.21 -20.54
N ARG A 11 -21.59 22.35 -19.90
CA ARG A 11 -21.24 22.40 -18.46
C ARG A 11 -22.29 21.76 -17.57
N ARG A 12 -23.58 21.89 -17.91
CA ARG A 12 -24.68 21.24 -17.17
C ARG A 12 -24.68 19.74 -17.37
N GLU A 13 -24.47 19.29 -18.59
CA GLU A 13 -24.35 17.86 -18.91
C GLU A 13 -23.15 17.22 -18.18
N ASP A 14 -22.00 17.87 -18.19
CA ASP A 14 -20.80 17.43 -17.46
C ASP A 14 -21.06 17.33 -15.96
N ARG A 15 -21.80 18.29 -15.37
CA ARG A 15 -22.18 18.24 -13.95
C ARG A 15 -23.14 17.09 -13.63
N LEU A 16 -24.12 16.83 -14.51
CA LEU A 16 -25.04 15.72 -14.33
C LEU A 16 -24.33 14.37 -14.43
N ALA A 17 -23.43 14.22 -15.41
CA ALA A 17 -22.60 13.03 -15.54
C ALA A 17 -21.70 12.83 -14.31
N ALA A 18 -21.11 13.92 -13.80
CA ALA A 18 -20.29 13.87 -12.59
C ALA A 18 -21.11 13.45 -11.35
N LYS A 19 -22.35 13.94 -11.21
CA LYS A 19 -23.25 13.57 -10.13
C LYS A 19 -23.56 12.07 -10.17
N ALA A 20 -23.93 11.53 -11.34
CA ALA A 20 -24.19 10.10 -11.50
C ALA A 20 -22.97 9.24 -11.13
N LYS A 21 -21.75 9.69 -11.46
CA LYS A 21 -20.52 9.01 -11.09
C LYS A 21 -20.23 9.05 -9.58
N ILE A 22 -20.53 10.16 -8.91
CA ILE A 22 -20.45 10.25 -7.45
C ILE A 22 -21.41 9.25 -6.80
N GLU A 23 -22.64 9.17 -7.30
CA GLU A 23 -23.67 8.22 -6.83
C GLU A 23 -23.21 6.77 -7.03
N ALA A 24 -22.70 6.41 -8.21
CA ALA A 24 -22.15 5.08 -8.48
C ALA A 24 -21.01 4.70 -7.53
N ARG A 25 -20.04 5.61 -7.32
CA ARG A 25 -18.95 5.39 -6.37
C ARG A 25 -19.41 5.28 -4.91
N ALA A 26 -20.43 6.03 -4.54
CA ALA A 26 -21.02 5.94 -3.22
C ALA A 26 -21.69 4.58 -3.01
N GLN A 27 -22.32 4.03 -4.06
CA GLN A 27 -22.91 2.71 -4.03
C GLN A 27 -21.84 1.60 -3.90
N GLU A 28 -20.79 1.64 -4.71
CA GLU A 28 -19.66 0.70 -4.61
C GLU A 28 -19.00 0.75 -3.22
N ARG A 29 -18.83 1.95 -2.66
CA ARG A 29 -18.32 2.14 -1.31
C ARG A 29 -19.24 1.50 -0.28
N PHE A 30 -20.54 1.74 -0.38
CA PHE A 30 -21.55 1.18 0.54
C PHE A 30 -21.51 -0.34 0.53
N GLU A 31 -21.50 -0.97 -0.64
CA GLU A 31 -21.46 -2.43 -0.78
C GLU A 31 -20.18 -3.02 -0.15
N ARG A 32 -19.03 -2.40 -0.35
CA ARG A 32 -17.78 -2.82 0.28
C ARG A 32 -17.83 -2.66 1.80
N GLU A 33 -18.26 -1.49 2.30
CA GLU A 33 -18.36 -1.22 3.74
C GLU A 33 -19.41 -2.13 4.41
N GLN A 34 -20.47 -2.49 3.68
CA GLN A 34 -21.50 -3.43 4.15
C GLN A 34 -20.90 -4.84 4.31
N GLY A 35 -20.14 -5.33 3.35
CA GLY A 35 -19.44 -6.61 3.46
C GLY A 35 -18.44 -6.64 4.63
N GLU A 36 -17.69 -5.58 4.83
CA GLU A 36 -16.78 -5.45 5.97
C GLU A 36 -17.53 -5.42 7.31
N TYR A 37 -18.65 -4.72 7.36
CA TYR A 37 -19.49 -4.63 8.56
C TYR A 37 -20.03 -6.00 8.95
N GLU A 38 -20.59 -6.74 7.99
CA GLU A 38 -21.10 -8.09 8.19
C GLU A 38 -19.99 -9.07 8.63
N ALA A 39 -18.82 -8.99 8.00
CA ALA A 39 -17.65 -9.79 8.40
C ALA A 39 -17.21 -9.49 9.84
N LYS A 40 -17.21 -8.22 10.25
CA LYS A 40 -16.88 -7.82 11.63
C LYS A 40 -17.93 -8.30 12.63
N LEU A 41 -19.21 -8.27 12.28
CA LEU A 41 -20.29 -8.82 13.11
C LEU A 41 -20.15 -10.33 13.28
N ALA A 42 -19.92 -11.06 12.19
CA ALA A 42 -19.68 -12.51 12.20
C ALA A 42 -18.50 -12.88 13.10
N GLN A 43 -17.37 -12.17 12.97
CA GLN A 43 -16.19 -12.39 13.82
C GLN A 43 -16.49 -12.13 15.32
N ARG A 44 -17.30 -11.13 15.63
CA ARG A 44 -17.70 -10.86 17.03
C ARG A 44 -18.61 -11.96 17.57
N ALA A 45 -19.56 -12.45 16.75
CA ALA A 45 -20.43 -13.55 17.13
C ALA A 45 -19.64 -14.84 17.40
N THR A 46 -18.72 -15.22 16.50
CA THR A 46 -17.85 -16.38 16.69
C THR A 46 -16.98 -16.27 17.96
N LYS A 47 -16.46 -15.08 18.27
CA LYS A 47 -15.70 -14.84 19.51
C LYS A 47 -16.58 -14.95 20.77
N GLU A 48 -17.81 -14.45 20.70
CA GLU A 48 -18.77 -14.55 21.80
C GLU A 48 -19.16 -16.01 22.07
N GLU A 49 -19.42 -16.79 21.03
CA GLU A 49 -19.68 -18.24 21.11
C GLU A 49 -18.49 -19.00 21.69
N ALA A 50 -17.27 -18.70 21.24
CA ALA A 50 -16.06 -19.41 21.71
C ALA A 50 -15.67 -19.07 23.15
N THR A 51 -15.95 -17.84 23.62
CA THR A 51 -15.50 -17.37 24.94
C THR A 51 -16.60 -17.25 25.98
N GLY A 52 -17.87 -17.30 25.57
CA GLY A 52 -19.05 -17.06 26.42
C GLY A 52 -19.16 -15.62 26.96
N LYS A 53 -18.32 -14.70 26.43
CA LYS A 53 -18.28 -13.29 26.86
C LYS A 53 -18.44 -12.37 25.66
N LYS A 54 -19.22 -11.29 25.84
CA LYS A 54 -19.33 -10.24 24.80
C LYS A 54 -17.96 -9.65 24.48
N PRO A 55 -17.58 -9.59 23.19
CA PRO A 55 -16.33 -8.96 22.78
C PRO A 55 -16.26 -7.50 23.23
N GLY A 56 -15.15 -7.12 23.83
CA GLY A 56 -14.92 -5.73 24.27
C GLY A 56 -14.90 -4.72 23.13
N GLY A 57 -15.02 -3.43 23.46
CA GLY A 57 -15.01 -2.33 22.50
C GLY A 57 -16.39 -1.97 21.95
N LYS A 58 -16.47 -0.80 21.27
CA LYS A 58 -17.72 -0.33 20.65
C LYS A 58 -18.13 -1.28 19.52
N PRO A 59 -19.42 -1.57 19.36
CA PRO A 59 -19.90 -2.32 18.20
C PRO A 59 -19.58 -1.57 16.90
N PRO A 60 -19.35 -2.28 15.78
CA PRO A 60 -19.15 -1.63 14.52
C PRO A 60 -20.40 -0.83 14.14
N LYS A 61 -20.19 0.34 13.52
CA LYS A 61 -21.30 1.16 13.01
C LYS A 61 -21.71 0.63 11.63
N PRO A 62 -23.01 0.61 11.34
CA PRO A 62 -23.48 0.27 9.99
C PRO A 62 -22.98 1.32 8.99
N PRO A 63 -22.71 0.93 7.74
CA PRO A 63 -22.33 1.87 6.70
C PRO A 63 -23.49 2.80 6.33
N GLU A 64 -23.14 4.00 5.88
CA GLU A 64 -24.11 4.99 5.39
C GLU A 64 -24.26 4.88 3.88
N SER A 65 -25.50 4.78 3.40
CA SER A 65 -25.79 4.74 1.97
C SER A 65 -25.77 6.13 1.33
N GLY A 66 -25.40 6.17 0.04
CA GLY A 66 -25.45 7.39 -0.76
C GLY A 66 -24.20 8.27 -0.67
N PRO A 67 -24.17 9.38 -1.41
CA PRO A 67 -23.06 10.33 -1.42
C PRO A 67 -22.90 11.04 -0.08
N ARG A 68 -21.66 11.21 0.34
CA ARG A 68 -21.28 12.01 1.52
C ARG A 68 -21.00 13.44 1.10
N ALA A 69 -21.07 14.39 2.04
CA ALA A 69 -20.85 15.81 1.77
C ALA A 69 -19.43 16.13 1.29
N ASP A 70 -18.48 15.28 1.61
CA ASP A 70 -17.07 15.39 1.22
C ASP A 70 -16.69 14.56 -0.02
N ASP A 71 -17.66 13.87 -0.63
CA ASP A 71 -17.42 13.15 -1.88
C ASP A 71 -17.18 14.15 -3.02
N GLN A 72 -16.06 13.95 -3.71
CA GLN A 72 -15.60 14.83 -4.79
C GLN A 72 -15.24 14.01 -6.03
N ILE A 73 -15.40 14.64 -7.19
CA ILE A 73 -14.95 14.12 -8.46
C ILE A 73 -14.16 15.19 -9.21
N ASN A 74 -13.03 14.80 -9.76
CA ASN A 74 -12.26 15.62 -10.66
C ASN A 74 -12.81 15.46 -12.09
N LEU A 75 -13.36 16.53 -12.66
CA LEU A 75 -13.94 16.48 -14.02
C LEU A 75 -12.90 16.32 -15.12
N THR A 76 -11.64 16.67 -14.83
CA THR A 76 -10.53 16.54 -15.79
C THR A 76 -9.88 15.17 -15.76
N ASP A 77 -9.82 14.56 -14.57
CA ASP A 77 -9.24 13.26 -14.33
C ASP A 77 -9.97 12.56 -13.19
N GLU A 78 -10.94 11.73 -13.55
CA GLU A 78 -11.81 11.04 -12.62
C GLU A 78 -11.07 10.03 -11.73
N ALA A 79 -9.93 9.54 -12.18
CA ALA A 79 -9.11 8.61 -11.42
C ALA A 79 -8.33 9.30 -10.29
N SER A 80 -8.10 10.61 -10.38
CA SER A 80 -7.41 11.37 -9.33
C SER A 80 -8.31 11.70 -8.14
N ARG A 81 -7.67 11.98 -7.00
CA ARG A 81 -8.31 12.39 -5.74
C ARG A 81 -7.66 13.66 -5.22
N ILE A 82 -8.46 14.55 -4.60
CA ILE A 82 -7.94 15.72 -3.91
C ILE A 82 -7.49 15.27 -2.51
N MET A 83 -6.24 15.52 -2.18
CA MET A 83 -5.62 15.06 -0.95
C MET A 83 -4.83 16.16 -0.27
N LYS A 84 -4.79 16.10 1.07
CA LYS A 84 -3.90 16.97 1.86
C LYS A 84 -2.46 16.51 1.70
N VAL A 85 -1.58 17.47 1.41
CA VAL A 85 -0.14 17.24 1.36
C VAL A 85 0.57 17.76 2.61
N ALA A 86 1.75 17.21 2.89
CA ALA A 86 2.60 17.68 3.96
C ALA A 86 3.00 19.16 3.69
N GLY A 87 2.80 20.01 4.69
CA GLY A 87 3.04 21.45 4.54
C GLY A 87 1.78 22.31 4.40
N GLY A 88 0.60 21.69 4.37
CA GLY A 88 -0.69 22.39 4.39
C GLY A 88 -1.12 22.88 3.01
N GLY A 89 -1.81 22.06 2.29
CA GLY A 89 -2.37 22.32 0.98
C GLY A 89 -3.15 21.12 0.50
N PHE A 90 -3.70 21.23 -0.71
CA PHE A 90 -4.40 20.13 -1.38
C PHE A 90 -3.82 19.95 -2.76
N GLU A 91 -3.53 18.71 -3.13
CA GLU A 91 -3.07 18.34 -4.47
C GLU A 91 -3.95 17.23 -5.05
N GLN A 92 -3.95 17.15 -6.38
CA GLN A 92 -4.59 16.05 -7.08
C GLN A 92 -3.61 14.88 -7.16
N CYS A 93 -3.99 13.77 -6.58
CA CYS A 93 -3.13 12.61 -6.42
C CYS A 93 -3.86 11.33 -6.77
N TYR A 94 -3.11 10.27 -7.02
CA TYR A 94 -3.64 8.90 -7.18
C TYR A 94 -3.53 8.09 -5.88
N ALA A 95 -3.08 8.69 -4.78
CA ALA A 95 -2.80 8.06 -3.50
C ALA A 95 -3.63 8.56 -2.32
N PRO A 96 -3.69 7.81 -1.22
CA PRO A 96 -4.37 8.19 0.00
C PRO A 96 -3.59 9.16 0.91
N LYS A 97 -4.32 9.65 1.88
CA LYS A 97 -4.18 10.78 2.78
C LYS A 97 -2.92 10.91 3.64
N GLU A 98 -1.99 9.95 3.69
CA GLU A 98 -0.95 9.91 4.73
C GLU A 98 0.51 9.84 4.22
N VAL A 99 0.73 9.89 2.90
CA VAL A 99 2.09 9.86 2.34
C VAL A 99 2.46 11.25 1.85
N PRO A 100 3.61 11.83 2.28
CA PRO A 100 4.01 13.21 1.93
C PRO A 100 4.34 13.47 0.46
N LEU A 101 4.10 12.51 -0.42
CA LEU A 101 4.39 12.56 -1.85
C LEU A 101 3.21 11.96 -2.59
N GLY A 102 2.37 12.79 -3.07
CA GLY A 102 1.11 12.69 -3.80
C GLY A 102 0.74 11.49 -4.65
N ASP A 103 1.47 10.39 -4.62
CA ASP A 103 1.24 9.26 -5.49
C ASP A 103 1.50 7.95 -4.73
N ASN A 104 0.50 7.05 -4.63
CA ASN A 104 0.72 5.74 -4.05
C ASN A 104 1.34 4.80 -5.10
N ALA A 105 2.55 5.17 -5.53
CA ALA A 105 3.40 4.30 -6.31
C ALA A 105 4.08 3.31 -5.37
N GLN A 106 3.67 2.07 -5.44
CA GLN A 106 4.27 0.95 -4.74
C GLN A 106 5.36 0.32 -5.58
N ALA A 107 6.42 -0.15 -4.97
CA ALA A 107 7.45 -0.90 -5.66
C ALA A 107 8.01 -2.03 -4.78
N VAL A 108 8.21 -3.19 -5.37
CA VAL A 108 9.04 -4.24 -4.79
C VAL A 108 10.45 -4.06 -5.29
N VAL A 109 11.39 -3.88 -4.39
CA VAL A 109 12.80 -3.64 -4.71
C VAL A 109 13.63 -4.77 -4.13
N ASP A 110 14.49 -5.36 -4.96
CA ASP A 110 15.45 -6.35 -4.51
C ASP A 110 16.55 -5.71 -3.64
N ALA A 111 16.80 -6.30 -2.47
CA ALA A 111 17.68 -5.70 -1.46
C ALA A 111 19.18 -5.72 -1.85
N GLU A 112 19.59 -6.64 -2.70
CA GLU A 112 21.01 -6.76 -3.13
C GLU A 112 21.29 -5.92 -4.36
N SER A 113 20.48 -6.08 -5.41
CA SER A 113 20.69 -5.41 -6.69
C SER A 113 20.09 -4.01 -6.73
N MET A 114 19.13 -3.67 -5.87
CA MET A 114 18.27 -2.48 -5.93
C MET A 114 17.44 -2.38 -7.21
N LEU A 115 17.21 -3.49 -7.90
CA LEU A 115 16.31 -3.54 -9.06
C LEU A 115 14.86 -3.53 -8.59
N ILE A 116 14.01 -2.82 -9.32
CA ILE A 116 12.56 -2.83 -9.10
C ILE A 116 11.99 -4.05 -9.82
N LEU A 117 11.42 -4.98 -9.04
CA LEU A 117 10.85 -6.23 -9.53
C LEU A 117 9.38 -6.08 -9.95
N ALA A 118 8.64 -5.22 -9.28
CA ALA A 118 7.24 -4.97 -9.58
C ALA A 118 6.86 -3.53 -9.21
N PRO A 119 6.53 -2.66 -10.17
CA PRO A 119 5.90 -1.37 -9.92
C PRO A 119 4.39 -1.51 -9.86
N HIS A 120 3.74 -0.69 -9.04
CA HIS A 120 2.29 -0.61 -8.98
C HIS A 120 1.81 0.76 -8.55
N VAL A 121 0.82 1.31 -9.25
CA VAL A 121 0.09 2.52 -8.81
C VAL A 121 -1.30 2.09 -8.38
N THR A 122 -1.73 2.54 -7.21
CA THR A 122 -3.02 2.15 -6.64
C THR A 122 -3.78 3.35 -6.11
N GLN A 123 -5.08 3.26 -6.13
CA GLN A 123 -5.99 4.21 -5.50
C GLN A 123 -6.44 3.76 -4.11
N ALA A 124 -5.96 2.61 -3.63
CA ALA A 124 -6.27 2.12 -2.30
C ALA A 124 -5.73 3.08 -1.23
N THR A 125 -6.57 3.36 -0.25
CA THR A 125 -6.25 4.26 0.87
C THR A 125 -5.43 3.57 1.97
N ASN A 126 -5.11 2.28 1.80
CA ASN A 126 -4.51 1.47 2.84
C ASN A 126 -3.41 0.57 2.26
N ASP A 127 -2.19 0.74 2.76
CA ASP A 127 -1.04 -0.07 2.35
C ASP A 127 -1.20 -1.57 2.70
N LYS A 128 -2.05 -1.89 3.68
CA LYS A 128 -2.35 -3.29 4.03
C LYS A 128 -2.96 -4.09 2.90
N GLU A 129 -3.63 -3.43 1.95
CA GLU A 129 -4.23 -4.10 0.79
C GLU A 129 -3.22 -4.34 -0.34
N GLN A 130 -1.99 -3.81 -0.23
CA GLN A 130 -1.01 -3.83 -1.32
C GLN A 130 -0.10 -5.06 -1.33
N VAL A 131 0.06 -5.77 -0.21
CA VAL A 131 0.96 -6.95 -0.15
C VAL A 131 0.51 -8.05 -1.11
N ALA A 132 -0.77 -8.41 -1.09
CA ALA A 132 -1.28 -9.50 -1.94
C ALA A 132 -1.11 -9.22 -3.45
N PRO A 133 -1.52 -8.06 -4.01
CA PRO A 133 -1.32 -7.77 -5.42
C PRO A 133 0.17 -7.65 -5.79
N MET A 134 1.02 -7.17 -4.88
CA MET A 134 2.45 -7.05 -5.13
C MET A 134 3.16 -8.41 -5.13
N VAL A 135 2.80 -9.31 -4.21
CA VAL A 135 3.28 -10.71 -4.20
C VAL A 135 2.87 -11.41 -5.49
N ALA A 136 1.62 -11.27 -5.92
CA ALA A 136 1.13 -11.86 -7.17
C ALA A 136 1.91 -11.33 -8.39
N LYS A 137 2.20 -10.03 -8.46
CA LYS A 137 3.00 -9.44 -9.54
C LYS A 137 4.43 -10.00 -9.57
N VAL A 138 5.07 -10.15 -8.43
CA VAL A 138 6.42 -10.72 -8.38
C VAL A 138 6.44 -12.20 -8.76
N GLN A 139 5.40 -12.95 -8.37
CA GLN A 139 5.27 -14.36 -8.78
C GLN A 139 5.01 -14.53 -10.28
N ALA A 140 4.37 -13.55 -10.91
CA ALA A 140 4.11 -13.54 -12.36
C ALA A 140 5.34 -13.15 -13.21
N ASN A 141 6.45 -12.76 -12.58
CA ASN A 141 7.68 -12.47 -13.30
C ASN A 141 8.21 -13.73 -14.03
N PRO A 142 8.90 -13.57 -15.18
CA PRO A 142 9.40 -14.69 -15.96
C PRO A 142 10.25 -15.66 -15.14
N GLU A 143 10.20 -16.94 -15.51
CA GLU A 143 11.10 -17.96 -14.98
C GLU A 143 12.57 -17.54 -15.21
N GLY A 144 13.39 -17.63 -14.18
CA GLY A 144 14.79 -17.18 -14.21
C GLY A 144 15.08 -15.96 -13.35
N LEU A 145 14.06 -15.18 -12.95
CA LEU A 145 14.19 -14.25 -11.86
C LEU A 145 13.95 -15.04 -10.56
N ASN A 146 14.94 -15.03 -9.66
CA ASN A 146 14.82 -15.70 -8.36
C ASN A 146 13.57 -15.20 -7.63
N LYS A 147 12.78 -16.15 -7.11
CA LYS A 147 11.66 -15.82 -6.24
C LYS A 147 12.19 -15.17 -4.96
N PRO A 148 11.54 -14.13 -4.44
CA PRO A 148 11.96 -13.51 -3.19
C PRO A 148 11.85 -14.53 -2.06
N LYS A 149 12.92 -14.67 -1.27
CA LYS A 149 12.94 -15.55 -0.09
C LYS A 149 12.32 -14.86 1.12
N THR A 150 12.45 -13.55 1.20
CA THR A 150 12.02 -12.77 2.35
C THR A 150 11.31 -11.50 1.86
N TRP A 151 10.21 -11.14 2.53
CA TRP A 151 9.44 -9.93 2.27
C TRP A 151 9.62 -8.93 3.41
N LEU A 152 10.26 -7.82 3.13
CA LEU A 152 10.49 -6.75 4.10
C LEU A 152 9.47 -5.63 3.91
N ALA A 153 8.70 -5.32 4.94
CA ALA A 153 7.77 -4.19 4.88
C ALA A 153 7.62 -3.49 6.23
N ASP A 154 7.17 -2.24 6.21
CA ASP A 154 6.95 -1.49 7.43
C ASP A 154 5.60 -1.82 8.10
N THR A 155 5.32 -1.12 9.20
CA THR A 155 4.12 -1.31 10.01
C THR A 155 2.83 -1.00 9.24
N GLY A 156 2.88 -0.13 8.22
CA GLY A 156 1.73 0.20 7.37
C GLY A 156 1.15 -1.00 6.64
N TYR A 157 2.02 -1.96 6.29
CA TYR A 157 1.65 -3.19 5.59
C TYR A 157 1.23 -4.33 6.51
N TYR A 158 1.33 -4.17 7.83
CA TYR A 158 1.06 -5.27 8.74
C TYR A 158 -0.43 -5.62 8.81
N SER A 159 -0.73 -6.87 8.49
CA SER A 159 -1.97 -7.57 8.85
C SER A 159 -1.69 -9.06 8.93
N GLU A 160 -2.46 -9.81 9.73
CA GLU A 160 -2.36 -11.28 9.79
C GLU A 160 -2.61 -11.92 8.42
N LYS A 161 -3.52 -11.33 7.64
CA LYS A 161 -3.79 -11.74 6.26
C LYS A 161 -2.55 -11.61 5.37
N ASN A 162 -1.79 -10.52 5.49
CA ASN A 162 -0.58 -10.30 4.69
C ASN A 162 0.54 -11.26 5.06
N VAL A 163 0.68 -11.58 6.36
CA VAL A 163 1.60 -12.62 6.81
C VAL A 163 1.22 -13.96 6.18
N ALA A 164 -0.06 -14.32 6.22
CA ALA A 164 -0.55 -15.56 5.59
C ALA A 164 -0.34 -15.59 4.07
N VAL A 165 -0.53 -14.47 3.37
CA VAL A 165 -0.27 -14.36 1.92
C VAL A 165 1.21 -14.62 1.59
N CYS A 166 2.14 -14.06 2.35
CA CYS A 166 3.57 -14.30 2.15
C CYS A 166 3.91 -15.78 2.38
N VAL A 167 3.43 -16.36 3.49
CA VAL A 167 3.68 -17.78 3.81
C VAL A 167 3.11 -18.73 2.76
N ALA A 168 1.88 -18.45 2.28
CA ALA A 168 1.27 -19.23 1.20
C ALA A 168 2.03 -19.14 -0.13
N ALA A 169 2.78 -18.06 -0.33
CA ALA A 169 3.65 -17.85 -1.47
C ALA A 169 5.07 -18.42 -1.31
N ASP A 170 5.35 -19.13 -0.21
CA ASP A 170 6.68 -19.59 0.18
C ASP A 170 7.70 -18.44 0.36
N ILE A 171 7.23 -17.32 0.87
CA ILE A 171 8.02 -16.11 1.14
C ILE A 171 7.99 -15.86 2.65
N GLU A 172 9.15 -15.72 3.26
CA GLU A 172 9.27 -15.41 4.67
C GLU A 172 8.90 -13.95 4.94
N PRO A 173 7.82 -13.65 5.71
CA PRO A 173 7.47 -12.28 6.03
C PRO A 173 8.35 -11.72 7.16
N LEU A 174 8.87 -10.50 6.99
CA LEU A 174 9.46 -9.67 8.03
C LEU A 174 8.80 -8.28 7.98
N ILE A 175 7.58 -8.22 8.50
CA ILE A 175 6.73 -7.02 8.52
C ILE A 175 6.66 -6.50 9.95
N ALA A 176 7.05 -5.26 10.21
CA ALA A 176 6.99 -4.69 11.54
C ALA A 176 5.55 -4.63 12.06
N VAL A 177 5.33 -5.05 13.30
CA VAL A 177 3.97 -5.11 13.93
C VAL A 177 3.63 -3.82 14.65
N LYS A 178 4.64 -3.17 15.23
CA LYS A 178 4.54 -1.89 15.96
C LYS A 178 5.74 -1.03 15.59
N ARG A 179 5.60 0.27 15.76
CA ARG A 179 6.77 1.14 15.83
C ARG A 179 7.61 0.65 17.01
N ASP A 180 8.82 0.20 16.72
CA ASP A 180 9.77 -0.16 17.76
C ASP A 180 10.06 1.09 18.62
N GLU A 181 10.30 0.88 19.91
CA GLU A 181 10.82 1.94 20.77
C GLU A 181 12.10 2.48 20.15
N HIS A 182 12.18 3.80 20.00
CA HIS A 182 13.31 4.44 19.32
C HIS A 182 14.67 4.08 19.93
N HIS A 183 14.68 3.63 21.18
CA HIS A 183 15.89 3.24 21.91
C HIS A 183 15.63 2.01 22.80
N PRO A 184 15.53 0.79 22.22
CA PRO A 184 15.56 -0.41 23.04
C PRO A 184 16.87 -0.44 23.83
N GLY A 185 16.78 -0.88 25.09
CA GLY A 185 17.94 -0.97 25.97
C GLY A 185 19.10 -1.75 25.31
N TRP A 186 20.34 -1.38 25.56
CA TRP A 186 21.49 -2.03 24.91
C TRP A 186 21.53 -3.54 25.13
N ARG A 187 21.08 -4.03 26.28
CA ARG A 187 20.96 -5.46 26.57
C ARG A 187 19.94 -6.14 25.65
N GLU A 188 18.79 -5.54 25.46
CA GLU A 188 17.72 -6.06 24.61
C GLU A 188 18.14 -6.16 23.13
N ARG A 189 19.05 -5.26 22.67
CA ARG A 189 19.61 -5.30 21.32
C ARG A 189 20.51 -6.52 21.07
N PHE A 190 21.15 -7.05 22.09
CA PHE A 190 22.14 -8.11 21.97
C PHE A 190 21.66 -9.46 22.52
N THR A 191 20.51 -9.50 23.21
CA THR A 191 19.93 -10.73 23.72
C THR A 191 19.12 -11.42 22.63
N GLU A 192 19.40 -12.69 22.38
CA GLU A 192 18.54 -13.51 21.52
C GLU A 192 17.26 -13.88 22.27
N PRO A 193 16.10 -13.88 21.61
CA PRO A 193 14.85 -14.29 22.23
C PRO A 193 14.88 -15.79 22.56
N ALA A 194 14.11 -16.21 23.56
CA ALA A 194 13.93 -17.61 23.89
C ALA A 194 13.40 -18.40 22.68
N PRO A 195 13.72 -19.68 22.54
CA PRO A 195 13.18 -20.52 21.49
C PRO A 195 11.65 -20.47 21.45
N LEU A 196 11.10 -20.48 20.25
CA LEU A 196 9.67 -20.49 20.03
C LEU A 196 9.11 -21.91 20.18
N ALA A 197 7.86 -22.05 20.57
CA ALA A 197 7.17 -23.34 20.60
C ALA A 197 6.95 -23.87 19.17
N ASP A 198 6.95 -25.20 19.01
CA ASP A 198 6.82 -25.84 17.69
C ASP A 198 5.46 -25.60 17.01
N ASP A 199 4.43 -25.29 17.80
CA ASP A 199 3.06 -25.00 17.36
C ASP A 199 2.78 -23.51 17.14
N ALA A 200 3.82 -22.67 17.12
CA ALA A 200 3.66 -21.22 16.99
C ALA A 200 3.04 -20.82 15.65
N SER A 201 2.13 -19.87 15.71
CA SER A 201 1.49 -19.28 14.53
C SER A 201 2.50 -18.55 13.62
N PRO A 202 2.22 -18.41 12.31
CA PRO A 202 3.09 -17.66 11.39
C PRO A 202 3.39 -16.23 11.87
N VAL A 203 2.44 -15.59 12.54
CA VAL A 203 2.60 -14.24 13.09
C VAL A 203 3.57 -14.25 14.28
N GLU A 204 3.50 -15.24 15.15
CA GLU A 204 4.42 -15.39 16.28
C GLU A 204 5.83 -15.71 15.80
N THR A 205 5.95 -16.58 14.81
CA THR A 205 7.23 -16.92 14.16
C THR A 205 7.87 -15.66 13.56
N MET A 206 7.12 -14.85 12.81
CA MET A 206 7.60 -13.59 12.27
C MET A 206 8.03 -12.61 13.36
N LYS A 207 7.20 -12.44 14.41
CA LYS A 207 7.52 -11.55 15.54
C LYS A 207 8.76 -12.00 16.29
N HIS A 208 8.92 -13.30 16.50
CA HIS A 208 10.10 -13.87 17.11
C HIS A 208 11.34 -13.60 16.26
N LYS A 209 11.27 -13.89 14.94
CA LYS A 209 12.39 -13.65 14.03
C LYS A 209 12.83 -12.20 13.98
N LEU A 210 11.90 -11.24 13.97
CA LEU A 210 12.22 -9.80 14.04
C LEU A 210 13.00 -9.41 15.31
N LYS A 211 12.93 -10.23 16.38
CA LYS A 211 13.70 -10.02 17.63
C LYS A 211 15.06 -10.69 17.61
N THR A 212 15.33 -11.63 16.71
CA THR A 212 16.64 -12.27 16.57
C THR A 212 17.66 -11.30 15.97
N ARG A 213 18.95 -11.55 16.21
CA ARG A 213 20.04 -10.76 15.59
C ARG A 213 19.99 -10.84 14.06
N ALA A 214 19.79 -12.04 13.51
CA ALA A 214 19.70 -12.26 12.08
C ALA A 214 18.47 -11.55 11.45
N GLY A 215 17.31 -11.66 12.09
CA GLY A 215 16.07 -11.02 11.62
C GLY A 215 16.16 -9.48 11.67
N ARG A 216 16.76 -8.93 12.73
CA ARG A 216 17.00 -7.47 12.80
C ARG A 216 17.95 -6.99 11.70
N ALA A 217 19.03 -7.75 11.42
CA ALA A 217 19.96 -7.41 10.35
C ALA A 217 19.27 -7.45 8.98
N ALA A 218 18.49 -8.51 8.70
CA ALA A 218 17.70 -8.61 7.48
C ALA A 218 16.66 -7.47 7.35
N TYR A 219 15.92 -7.16 8.42
CA TYR A 219 14.93 -6.09 8.42
C TYR A 219 15.55 -4.69 8.23
N ALA A 220 16.77 -4.46 8.71
CA ALA A 220 17.48 -3.20 8.54
C ALA A 220 17.72 -2.85 7.06
N LEU A 221 17.83 -3.86 6.16
CA LEU A 221 17.99 -3.66 4.73
C LEU A 221 16.82 -2.87 4.11
N ARG A 222 15.62 -2.92 4.70
CA ARG A 222 14.45 -2.17 4.23
C ARG A 222 14.75 -0.68 4.03
N LYS A 223 15.42 -0.05 5.00
CA LYS A 223 15.76 1.39 4.93
C LYS A 223 16.81 1.71 3.87
N GLN A 224 17.59 0.72 3.47
CA GLN A 224 18.68 0.86 2.52
C GLN A 224 18.27 0.55 1.08
N THR A 225 17.02 0.16 0.83
CA THR A 225 16.54 -0.29 -0.48
C THR A 225 15.51 0.66 -1.07
N VAL A 226 14.28 0.62 -0.62
CA VAL A 226 13.16 1.33 -1.25
C VAL A 226 13.32 2.85 -1.17
N GLU A 227 13.66 3.38 -0.01
CA GLU A 227 13.82 4.83 0.21
C GLU A 227 14.90 5.46 -0.69
N PRO A 228 16.14 4.90 -0.80
CA PRO A 228 17.16 5.41 -1.72
C PRO A 228 16.74 5.32 -3.18
N VAL A 229 16.09 4.23 -3.62
CA VAL A 229 15.64 4.06 -5.00
C VAL A 229 14.66 5.17 -5.38
N PHE A 230 13.61 5.39 -4.59
CA PHE A 230 12.68 6.50 -4.84
C PHE A 230 13.33 7.87 -4.69
N GLY A 231 14.27 8.02 -3.75
CA GLY A 231 15.05 9.25 -3.58
C GLY A 231 15.82 9.60 -4.84
N ILE A 232 16.48 8.64 -5.48
CA ILE A 232 17.24 8.85 -6.72
C ILE A 232 16.28 9.10 -7.91
N ILE A 233 15.19 8.36 -8.03
CA ILE A 233 14.18 8.58 -9.07
C ILE A 233 13.67 10.03 -9.00
N LYS A 234 13.34 10.52 -7.82
CA LYS A 234 12.80 11.87 -7.62
C LYS A 234 13.85 12.97 -7.75
N SER A 235 15.03 12.78 -7.17
CA SER A 235 16.03 13.86 -7.05
C SER A 235 17.03 13.87 -8.20
N VAL A 236 17.48 12.69 -8.66
CA VAL A 236 18.53 12.58 -9.68
C VAL A 236 17.93 12.40 -11.07
N MET A 237 16.90 11.56 -11.21
CA MET A 237 16.20 11.37 -12.49
C MET A 237 15.16 12.48 -12.75
N GLY A 238 14.85 13.29 -11.75
CA GLY A 238 13.94 14.44 -11.88
C GLY A 238 12.45 14.08 -11.94
N PHE A 239 12.10 12.81 -11.75
CA PHE A 239 10.72 12.36 -11.81
C PHE A 239 10.04 12.56 -10.46
N ARG A 240 9.42 13.73 -10.27
CA ARG A 240 8.80 14.13 -9.00
C ARG A 240 7.30 13.99 -8.98
N GLN A 241 6.65 13.92 -10.13
CA GLN A 241 5.20 13.83 -10.29
C GLN A 241 4.86 13.12 -11.58
N PHE A 242 3.68 12.51 -11.65
CA PHE A 242 3.16 11.95 -12.89
C PHE A 242 2.71 13.07 -13.84
N LEU A 243 2.96 12.90 -15.13
CA LEU A 243 2.61 13.84 -16.18
C LEU A 243 1.35 13.40 -16.95
N LEU A 244 1.06 12.10 -16.94
CA LEU A 244 -0.11 11.54 -17.60
C LEU A 244 -1.33 11.56 -16.68
N ARG A 245 -2.51 11.34 -17.26
CA ARG A 245 -3.79 11.29 -16.55
C ARG A 245 -4.47 9.95 -16.79
N GLY A 246 -5.31 9.56 -15.81
CA GLY A 246 -5.95 8.26 -15.77
C GLY A 246 -5.04 7.17 -15.23
N LEU A 247 -5.59 6.31 -14.36
CA LEU A 247 -4.82 5.32 -13.59
C LEU A 247 -4.00 4.40 -14.48
N GLU A 248 -4.53 3.98 -15.62
CA GLU A 248 -3.82 3.11 -16.57
C GLU A 248 -2.58 3.80 -17.17
N ASN A 249 -2.73 5.05 -17.63
CA ASN A 249 -1.62 5.80 -18.20
C ASN A 249 -0.55 6.10 -17.14
N VAL A 250 -0.97 6.44 -15.92
CA VAL A 250 -0.07 6.68 -14.78
C VAL A 250 0.66 5.40 -14.37
N GLN A 251 0.00 4.24 -14.41
CA GLN A 251 0.64 2.94 -14.22
C GLN A 251 1.70 2.66 -15.29
N ASN A 252 1.41 2.97 -16.56
CA ASN A 252 2.36 2.82 -17.66
C ASN A 252 3.56 3.76 -17.51
N GLU A 253 3.31 5.02 -17.16
CA GLU A 253 4.35 6.02 -16.87
C GLU A 253 5.25 5.57 -15.71
N SER A 254 4.68 5.09 -14.61
CA SER A 254 5.41 4.51 -13.48
C SER A 254 6.28 3.33 -13.91
N THR A 255 5.75 2.46 -14.76
CA THR A 255 6.48 1.29 -15.28
C THR A 255 7.68 1.72 -16.13
N LEU A 256 7.53 2.73 -16.98
CA LEU A 256 8.63 3.27 -17.79
C LEU A 256 9.71 3.91 -16.93
N VAL A 257 9.34 4.65 -15.88
CA VAL A 257 10.31 5.23 -14.94
C VAL A 257 11.08 4.15 -14.18
N CYS A 258 10.39 3.11 -13.73
CA CYS A 258 11.03 1.96 -13.08
C CYS A 258 11.96 1.19 -14.04
N LEU A 259 11.56 1.06 -15.30
CA LEU A 259 12.43 0.47 -16.34
C LEU A 259 13.69 1.31 -16.55
N ALA A 260 13.56 2.62 -16.67
CA ALA A 260 14.71 3.53 -16.80
C ALA A 260 15.67 3.44 -15.60
N TRP A 261 15.13 3.34 -14.38
CA TRP A 261 15.91 3.04 -13.18
C TRP A 261 16.65 1.71 -13.31
N ASN A 262 15.94 0.64 -13.65
CA ASN A 262 16.52 -0.70 -13.77
C ASN A 262 17.65 -0.73 -14.81
N LEU A 263 17.48 -0.11 -15.97
CA LEU A 263 18.53 -0.01 -16.99
C LEU A 263 19.78 0.72 -16.48
N LYS A 264 19.60 1.85 -15.77
CA LYS A 264 20.72 2.55 -15.12
C LYS A 264 21.40 1.66 -14.07
N ARG A 265 20.63 0.95 -13.26
CA ARG A 265 21.18 0.09 -12.22
C ARG A 265 21.93 -1.11 -12.78
N MET A 266 21.38 -1.76 -13.82
CA MET A 266 22.02 -2.87 -14.53
C MET A 266 23.34 -2.45 -15.16
N ALA A 267 23.46 -1.23 -15.69
CA ALA A 267 24.71 -0.72 -16.22
C ALA A 267 25.81 -0.60 -15.13
N VAL A 268 25.42 -0.29 -13.89
CA VAL A 268 26.35 -0.23 -12.74
C VAL A 268 26.72 -1.63 -12.23
N LEU A 269 25.77 -2.59 -12.31
CA LEU A 269 25.98 -3.96 -11.84
C LEU A 269 26.77 -4.84 -12.81
N ARG A 270 27.03 -4.39 -14.03
CA ARG A 270 27.86 -5.14 -14.98
C ARG A 270 29.26 -5.37 -14.41
N PRO A 271 29.76 -6.62 -14.41
CA PRO A 271 31.16 -6.89 -14.13
C PRO A 271 32.04 -6.08 -15.13
N GLN A 272 33.04 -5.42 -14.63
CA GLN A 272 34.06 -4.77 -15.46
C GLN A 272 34.95 -5.83 -16.07
#